data_06c960f385a3433ad8d719ae1d33f92f
#
_entry.id   06c960f385a3433ad8d719ae1d33f92f
#
_cell.length_a   1.000
_cell.length_b   1.000
_cell.length_c   1.000
_cell.angle_alpha   90.00
_cell.angle_beta   90.00
_cell.angle_gamma   90.00
#
_symmetry.space_group_name_H-M   'P 1'
#
loop_
_entity.id
_entity.type
_entity.pdbx_description
1 polymer ?
#
loop_
_entity_poly.entity_id
_entity_poly.type
_entity_poly.pdbx_seq_one_letter_code
_entity_poly.pdbx_strand_id
1 'polypeptide(L)'
;GCYAQYVPFQAENLLKLPDAVSAEQVASLELAMCVQVSFSQLAKLAAVQGKRVGIGGLGPAGLVALQMAQAYGAAQVIAIDPVPARRELALQLGADLAVAPDDPYWSAERDDPYALDSALDCSGLKVSIEALMARTKEVVAIFGVLREDVAFGWDHWRRGLKLLGYERHNRTAAEQALQLIVQGQLDLTPLATHTLPLTRYAEGVELLRSKQAIKVRFLPWA
;
A
#
# COMPACT_ATOMS: atom_id res chain seq x y z
N GLY A 1 2.91 8.63 21.97
CA GLY A 1 2.28 7.39 21.47
C GLY A 1 0.81 7.33 21.82
N CYS A 2 0.04 6.63 20.99
CA CYS A 2 -1.42 6.51 21.14
C CYS A 2 -1.86 5.14 21.68
N TYR A 3 -0.95 4.34 22.21
CA TYR A 3 -1.29 3.10 22.91
C TYR A 3 -1.66 3.42 24.37
N ALA A 4 -2.85 4.03 24.52
CA ALA A 4 -3.35 4.50 25.81
C ALA A 4 -4.89 4.56 25.77
N GLN A 5 -5.50 4.55 26.95
CA GLN A 5 -6.97 4.71 27.09
C GLN A 5 -7.43 6.13 26.78
N TYR A 6 -6.59 7.12 27.04
CA TYR A 6 -6.86 8.54 26.77
C TYR A 6 -5.63 9.18 26.11
N VAL A 7 -5.88 9.95 25.06
CA VAL A 7 -4.85 10.69 24.34
C VAL A 7 -5.36 12.12 24.08
N PRO A 8 -4.67 13.16 24.55
CA PRO A 8 -5.05 14.53 24.26
C PRO A 8 -4.64 14.90 22.82
N PHE A 9 -5.56 15.50 22.06
CA PHE A 9 -5.32 16.06 20.73
C PHE A 9 -5.92 17.44 20.60
N GLN A 10 -5.32 18.28 19.75
CA GLN A 10 -5.92 19.54 19.33
C GLN A 10 -7.07 19.26 18.34
N ALA A 11 -8.20 19.89 18.54
CA ALA A 11 -9.42 19.61 17.77
C ALA A 11 -9.24 19.82 16.26
N GLU A 12 -8.43 20.83 15.87
CA GLU A 12 -8.12 21.11 14.46
C GLU A 12 -7.35 19.99 13.76
N ASN A 13 -6.65 19.13 14.52
CA ASN A 13 -5.90 17.99 13.98
C ASN A 13 -6.75 16.72 13.89
N LEU A 14 -8.03 16.78 14.27
CA LEU A 14 -8.94 15.64 14.19
C LEU A 14 -9.77 15.69 12.91
N LEU A 15 -9.95 14.53 12.29
CA LEU A 15 -10.91 14.31 11.23
C LEU A 15 -12.15 13.63 11.85
N LYS A 16 -13.30 14.32 11.80
CA LYS A 16 -14.56 13.72 12.25
C LYS A 16 -14.99 12.64 11.24
N LEU A 17 -15.27 11.46 11.76
CA LEU A 17 -15.77 10.34 10.96
C LEU A 17 -17.29 10.44 10.80
N PRO A 18 -17.88 10.02 9.66
CA PRO A 18 -19.31 9.84 9.52
C PRO A 18 -19.84 8.78 10.48
N ASP A 19 -21.07 8.98 10.99
CA ASP A 19 -21.69 8.04 11.94
C ASP A 19 -21.94 6.64 11.32
N ALA A 20 -22.00 6.55 9.98
CA ALA A 20 -22.18 5.30 9.24
C ALA A 20 -20.91 4.42 9.16
N VAL A 21 -19.75 4.92 9.63
CA VAL A 21 -18.47 4.20 9.53
C VAL A 21 -18.05 3.71 10.90
N SER A 22 -17.83 2.41 11.04
CA SER A 22 -17.39 1.81 12.30
C SER A 22 -15.91 2.08 12.59
N ALA A 23 -15.54 2.02 13.88
CA ALA A 23 -14.13 2.12 14.28
C ALA A 23 -13.23 1.03 13.65
N GLU A 24 -13.80 -0.14 13.35
CA GLU A 24 -13.09 -1.24 12.69
C GLU A 24 -12.74 -0.91 11.25
N GLN A 25 -13.67 -0.35 10.50
CA GLN A 25 -13.47 0.04 9.10
C GLN A 25 -12.39 1.10 8.94
N VAL A 26 -12.16 1.94 9.95
CA VAL A 26 -11.18 3.03 9.89
C VAL A 26 -9.93 2.80 10.74
N ALA A 27 -9.78 1.65 11.37
CA ALA A 27 -8.63 1.36 12.25
C ALA A 27 -7.25 1.53 11.58
N SER A 28 -7.20 1.50 10.26
CA SER A 28 -5.98 1.71 9.46
C SER A 28 -6.08 2.95 8.53
N LEU A 29 -7.01 3.88 8.79
CA LEU A 29 -7.22 5.08 7.95
C LEU A 29 -5.95 5.94 7.84
N GLU A 30 -5.14 6.05 8.91
CA GLU A 30 -3.87 6.77 8.86
C GLU A 30 -2.93 6.18 7.80
N LEU A 31 -2.78 4.87 7.75
CA LEU A 31 -2.00 4.20 6.71
C LEU A 31 -2.60 4.43 5.32
N ALA A 32 -3.92 4.30 5.20
CA ALA A 32 -4.61 4.54 3.94
C ALA A 32 -4.41 5.99 3.44
N MET A 33 -4.45 6.98 4.33
CA MET A 33 -4.12 8.37 4.02
C MET A 33 -2.70 8.49 3.45
N CYS A 34 -1.73 7.80 4.06
CA CYS A 34 -0.35 7.83 3.58
C CYS A 34 -0.23 7.22 2.17
N VAL A 35 -0.85 6.07 1.92
CA VAL A 35 -0.85 5.42 0.59
C VAL A 35 -1.57 6.29 -0.44
N GLN A 36 -2.67 6.96 -0.04
CA GLN A 36 -3.44 7.86 -0.90
C GLN A 36 -2.59 8.98 -1.51
N VAL A 37 -1.59 9.49 -0.80
CA VAL A 37 -0.66 10.50 -1.33
C VAL A 37 0.05 9.99 -2.58
N SER A 38 0.58 8.76 -2.56
CA SER A 38 1.22 8.16 -3.72
C SER A 38 0.25 7.99 -4.90
N PHE A 39 -1.00 7.61 -4.63
CA PHE A 39 -2.02 7.55 -5.68
C PHE A 39 -2.38 8.92 -6.24
N SER A 40 -2.41 9.96 -5.41
CA SER A 40 -2.60 11.34 -5.87
C SER A 40 -1.45 11.81 -6.79
N GLN A 41 -0.21 11.40 -6.51
CA GLN A 41 0.94 11.67 -7.39
C GLN A 41 0.83 10.91 -8.72
N LEU A 42 0.53 9.60 -8.67
CA LEU A 42 0.37 8.76 -9.87
C LEU A 42 -0.80 9.23 -10.75
N ALA A 43 -1.91 9.64 -10.14
CA ALA A 43 -3.08 10.16 -10.86
C ALA A 43 -2.77 11.45 -11.64
N LYS A 44 -1.96 12.36 -11.07
CA LYS A 44 -1.49 13.59 -11.78
C LYS A 44 -0.70 13.27 -13.05
N LEU A 45 -0.11 12.08 -13.14
CA LEU A 45 0.64 11.60 -14.31
C LEU A 45 -0.21 10.70 -15.21
N ALA A 46 -1.52 10.54 -14.97
CA ALA A 46 -2.41 9.59 -15.64
C ALA A 46 -1.86 8.14 -15.62
N ALA A 47 -1.18 7.77 -14.52
CA ALA A 47 -0.41 6.53 -14.42
C ALA A 47 -1.16 5.38 -13.73
N VAL A 48 -2.49 5.50 -13.52
CA VAL A 48 -3.31 4.45 -12.89
C VAL A 48 -4.50 4.06 -13.75
N GLN A 49 -5.35 5.01 -14.13
CA GLN A 49 -6.57 4.71 -14.87
C GLN A 49 -6.26 4.06 -16.22
N GLY A 50 -6.85 2.89 -16.47
CA GLY A 50 -6.65 2.11 -17.68
C GLY A 50 -5.25 1.50 -17.82
N LYS A 51 -4.44 1.52 -16.77
CA LYS A 51 -3.05 1.05 -16.75
C LYS A 51 -2.91 -0.33 -16.09
N ARG A 52 -1.84 -1.02 -16.46
CA ARG A 52 -1.36 -2.22 -15.78
C ARG A 52 -0.44 -1.79 -14.63
N VAL A 53 -0.93 -1.92 -13.39
CA VAL A 53 -0.28 -1.39 -12.18
C VAL A 53 0.34 -2.51 -11.35
N GLY A 54 1.63 -2.42 -11.06
CA GLY A 54 2.33 -3.33 -10.16
C GLY A 54 2.37 -2.82 -8.71
N ILE A 55 2.09 -3.69 -7.74
CA ILE A 55 2.24 -3.38 -6.31
C ILE A 55 3.29 -4.30 -5.71
N GLY A 56 4.45 -3.75 -5.37
CA GLY A 56 5.57 -4.48 -4.77
C GLY A 56 5.54 -4.44 -3.24
N GLY A 57 5.46 -5.63 -2.60
CA GLY A 57 5.35 -5.78 -1.17
C GLY A 57 3.92 -5.69 -0.65
N LEU A 58 3.36 -6.85 -0.26
CA LEU A 58 1.98 -7.01 0.20
C LEU A 58 1.86 -7.03 1.73
N GLY A 59 2.60 -6.13 2.38
CA GLY A 59 2.34 -5.75 3.76
C GLY A 59 1.05 -4.90 3.86
N PRO A 60 0.73 -4.34 5.05
CA PRO A 60 -0.47 -3.52 5.21
C PRO A 60 -0.61 -2.42 4.15
N ALA A 61 0.49 -1.73 3.81
CA ALA A 61 0.48 -0.68 2.79
C ALA A 61 0.18 -1.21 1.38
N GLY A 62 0.79 -2.33 0.98
CA GLY A 62 0.54 -2.93 -0.34
C GLY A 62 -0.88 -3.45 -0.49
N LEU A 63 -1.47 -4.02 0.57
CA LEU A 63 -2.87 -4.46 0.56
C LEU A 63 -3.87 -3.29 0.49
N VAL A 64 -3.51 -2.13 1.02
CA VAL A 64 -4.26 -0.88 0.78
C VAL A 64 -4.05 -0.41 -0.65
N ALA A 65 -2.81 -0.41 -1.12
CA ALA A 65 -2.44 0.10 -2.44
C ALA A 65 -3.13 -0.65 -3.59
N LEU A 66 -3.22 -1.98 -3.51
CA LEU A 66 -3.90 -2.77 -4.56
C LEU A 66 -5.37 -2.39 -4.70
N GLN A 67 -6.09 -2.19 -3.58
CA GLN A 67 -7.49 -1.77 -3.59
C GLN A 67 -7.64 -0.33 -4.13
N MET A 68 -6.72 0.57 -3.75
CA MET A 68 -6.70 1.92 -4.31
C MET A 68 -6.40 1.92 -5.81
N ALA A 69 -5.50 1.05 -6.32
CA ALA A 69 -5.25 0.94 -7.75
C ALA A 69 -6.55 0.59 -8.51
N GLN A 70 -7.35 -0.33 -7.98
CA GLN A 70 -8.66 -0.67 -8.54
C GLN A 70 -9.64 0.51 -8.46
N ALA A 71 -9.75 1.16 -7.30
CA ALA A 71 -10.63 2.30 -7.10
C ALA A 71 -10.28 3.47 -8.04
N TYR A 72 -9.00 3.62 -8.39
CA TYR A 72 -8.50 4.58 -9.38
C TYR A 72 -8.62 4.10 -10.84
N GLY A 73 -9.25 2.95 -11.07
CA GLY A 73 -9.57 2.44 -12.41
C GLY A 73 -8.38 1.80 -13.14
N ALA A 74 -7.45 1.18 -12.44
CA ALA A 74 -6.43 0.34 -13.08
C ALA A 74 -7.09 -0.72 -13.96
N ALA A 75 -6.56 -0.97 -15.16
CA ALA A 75 -7.05 -2.02 -16.04
C ALA A 75 -6.63 -3.41 -15.54
N GLN A 76 -5.49 -3.48 -14.85
CA GLN A 76 -5.02 -4.69 -14.21
C GLN A 76 -4.13 -4.34 -13.02
N VAL A 77 -4.30 -5.06 -11.90
CA VAL A 77 -3.48 -4.93 -10.69
C VAL A 77 -2.69 -6.21 -10.47
N ILE A 78 -1.34 -6.09 -10.50
CA ILE A 78 -0.43 -7.21 -10.27
C ILE A 78 0.24 -7.01 -8.91
N ALA A 79 -0.05 -7.91 -7.98
CA ALA A 79 0.47 -7.92 -6.63
C ALA A 79 1.72 -8.80 -6.54
N ILE A 80 2.81 -8.30 -5.95
CA ILE A 80 4.10 -9.00 -5.94
C ILE A 80 4.59 -9.10 -4.49
N ASP A 81 4.73 -10.34 -3.98
CA ASP A 81 5.28 -10.59 -2.64
C ASP A 81 5.86 -12.01 -2.55
N PRO A 82 6.98 -12.25 -1.84
CA PRO A 82 7.52 -13.58 -1.65
C PRO A 82 6.64 -14.50 -0.79
N VAL A 83 5.75 -13.95 0.07
CA VAL A 83 4.96 -14.71 1.04
C VAL A 83 3.64 -15.20 0.41
N PRO A 84 3.42 -16.53 0.26
CA PRO A 84 2.21 -17.08 -0.37
C PRO A 84 0.90 -16.58 0.26
N ALA A 85 0.80 -16.61 1.60
CA ALA A 85 -0.42 -16.18 2.29
C ALA A 85 -0.80 -14.72 2.03
N ARG A 86 0.19 -13.84 1.80
CA ARG A 86 -0.06 -12.44 1.42
C ARG A 86 -0.57 -12.32 -0.01
N ARG A 87 -0.06 -13.16 -0.92
CA ARG A 87 -0.55 -13.24 -2.29
C ARG A 87 -2.00 -13.74 -2.35
N GLU A 88 -2.34 -14.75 -1.55
CA GLU A 88 -3.72 -15.24 -1.42
C GLU A 88 -4.67 -14.15 -0.93
N LEU A 89 -4.28 -13.41 0.11
CA LEU A 89 -5.07 -12.28 0.60
C LEU A 89 -5.19 -11.17 -0.45
N ALA A 90 -4.13 -10.90 -1.22
CA ALA A 90 -4.19 -9.92 -2.29
C ALA A 90 -5.21 -10.29 -3.37
N LEU A 91 -5.30 -11.57 -3.75
CA LEU A 91 -6.33 -12.07 -4.67
C LEU A 91 -7.73 -11.93 -4.08
N GLN A 92 -7.92 -12.22 -2.79
CA GLN A 92 -9.20 -12.02 -2.10
C GLN A 92 -9.62 -10.54 -2.06
N LEU A 93 -8.65 -9.62 -1.98
CA LEU A 93 -8.86 -8.18 -2.02
C LEU A 93 -8.95 -7.61 -3.45
N GLY A 94 -8.95 -8.50 -4.45
CA GLY A 94 -9.27 -8.16 -5.82
C GLY A 94 -8.08 -7.95 -6.76
N ALA A 95 -6.83 -8.28 -6.36
CA ALA A 95 -5.75 -8.28 -7.33
C ALA A 95 -6.05 -9.25 -8.48
N ASP A 96 -5.81 -8.84 -9.72
CA ASP A 96 -6.03 -9.68 -10.91
C ASP A 96 -5.01 -10.81 -10.99
N LEU A 97 -3.82 -10.57 -10.46
CA LEU A 97 -2.73 -11.53 -10.39
C LEU A 97 -1.90 -11.29 -9.14
N ALA A 98 -1.44 -12.37 -8.49
CA ALA A 98 -0.51 -12.29 -7.37
C ALA A 98 0.65 -13.27 -7.58
N VAL A 99 1.87 -12.74 -7.70
CA VAL A 99 3.06 -13.48 -8.12
C VAL A 99 4.21 -13.37 -7.11
N ALA A 100 5.09 -14.36 -7.13
CA ALA A 100 6.38 -14.26 -6.45
C ALA A 100 7.33 -13.32 -7.23
N PRO A 101 8.33 -12.72 -6.57
CA PRO A 101 9.27 -11.80 -7.24
C PRO A 101 10.10 -12.45 -8.36
N ASP A 102 10.26 -13.76 -8.33
CA ASP A 102 10.99 -14.59 -9.30
C ASP A 102 10.06 -15.31 -10.30
N ASP A 103 8.77 -15.01 -10.29
CA ASP A 103 7.81 -15.62 -11.20
C ASP A 103 8.06 -15.15 -12.64
N PRO A 104 8.20 -16.07 -13.61
CA PRO A 104 8.46 -15.74 -15.00
C PRO A 104 7.29 -15.03 -15.70
N TYR A 105 6.11 -15.00 -15.10
CA TYR A 105 4.92 -14.38 -15.69
C TYR A 105 5.07 -12.87 -15.91
N TRP A 106 5.81 -12.17 -15.06
CA TRP A 106 6.09 -10.77 -15.32
C TRP A 106 7.44 -10.59 -15.99
N SER A 107 7.41 -10.16 -17.23
CA SER A 107 8.62 -9.97 -18.01
C SER A 107 9.58 -8.97 -17.40
N ALA A 108 10.87 -9.23 -17.56
CA ALA A 108 11.92 -8.27 -17.25
C ALA A 108 12.08 -7.22 -18.36
N GLU A 109 11.52 -7.44 -19.54
CA GLU A 109 11.68 -6.55 -20.69
C GLU A 109 10.52 -5.54 -20.78
N ARG A 110 10.87 -4.27 -20.88
CA ARG A 110 9.93 -3.16 -20.95
C ARG A 110 9.00 -3.21 -22.17
N ASP A 111 9.49 -3.73 -23.28
CA ASP A 111 8.74 -3.80 -24.54
C ASP A 111 7.83 -5.01 -24.61
N ASP A 112 7.86 -5.86 -23.58
CA ASP A 112 6.93 -6.96 -23.41
C ASP A 112 5.50 -6.43 -23.20
N PRO A 113 4.49 -6.98 -23.88
CA PRO A 113 3.10 -6.62 -23.65
C PRO A 113 2.65 -6.82 -22.20
N TYR A 114 3.32 -7.67 -21.45
CA TYR A 114 3.05 -7.93 -20.03
C TYR A 114 3.84 -7.03 -19.06
N ALA A 115 4.69 -6.12 -19.55
CA ALA A 115 5.36 -5.16 -18.69
C ALA A 115 4.36 -4.22 -18.01
N LEU A 116 4.70 -3.74 -16.80
CA LEU A 116 3.87 -2.80 -16.05
C LEU A 116 3.90 -1.41 -16.72
N ASP A 117 2.78 -0.72 -16.73
CA ASP A 117 2.76 0.70 -17.12
C ASP A 117 3.26 1.57 -15.97
N SER A 118 2.82 1.28 -14.75
CA SER A 118 3.28 1.93 -13.53
C SER A 118 3.42 0.95 -12.37
N ALA A 119 4.15 1.36 -11.33
CA ALA A 119 4.27 0.55 -10.13
C ALA A 119 4.34 1.40 -8.86
N LEU A 120 3.94 0.80 -7.73
CA LEU A 120 4.12 1.33 -6.39
C LEU A 120 4.90 0.31 -5.54
N ASP A 121 6.06 0.70 -5.04
CA ASP A 121 6.77 -0.08 -4.03
C ASP A 121 6.27 0.25 -2.63
N CYS A 122 5.85 -0.78 -1.89
CA CYS A 122 5.43 -0.70 -0.49
C CYS A 122 6.41 -1.42 0.47
N SER A 123 7.53 -1.91 -0.04
CA SER A 123 8.52 -2.67 0.74
C SER A 123 9.68 -1.80 1.27
N GLY A 124 10.11 -0.79 0.52
CA GLY A 124 11.32 -0.01 0.77
C GLY A 124 12.63 -0.78 0.56
N LEU A 125 12.54 -1.97 -0.06
CA LEU A 125 13.71 -2.82 -0.30
C LEU A 125 14.30 -2.51 -1.68
N LYS A 126 15.61 -2.28 -1.72
CA LYS A 126 16.36 -2.03 -2.95
C LYS A 126 16.04 -3.04 -4.05
N VAL A 127 16.10 -4.34 -3.73
CA VAL A 127 15.84 -5.41 -4.69
C VAL A 127 14.42 -5.34 -5.28
N SER A 128 13.42 -4.98 -4.50
CA SER A 128 12.04 -4.80 -4.96
C SER A 128 11.92 -3.61 -5.91
N ILE A 129 12.45 -2.46 -5.49
CA ILE A 129 12.38 -1.21 -6.26
C ILE A 129 13.11 -1.36 -7.60
N GLU A 130 14.32 -1.91 -7.61
CA GLU A 130 15.11 -2.13 -8.82
C GLU A 130 14.42 -3.14 -9.76
N ALA A 131 13.80 -4.19 -9.21
CA ALA A 131 13.00 -5.13 -9.99
C ALA A 131 11.76 -4.47 -10.62
N LEU A 132 11.07 -3.59 -9.89
CA LEU A 132 9.95 -2.81 -10.43
C LEU A 132 10.42 -1.82 -11.51
N MET A 133 11.54 -1.11 -11.29
CA MET A 133 12.10 -0.19 -12.28
C MET A 133 12.49 -0.90 -13.58
N ALA A 134 13.02 -2.11 -13.51
CA ALA A 134 13.39 -2.90 -14.69
C ALA A 134 12.17 -3.31 -15.54
N ARG A 135 10.98 -3.46 -14.92
CA ARG A 135 9.77 -4.01 -15.54
C ARG A 135 8.67 -2.98 -15.79
N THR A 136 8.89 -1.72 -15.43
CA THR A 136 7.90 -0.65 -15.55
C THR A 136 8.25 0.31 -16.69
N LYS A 137 7.25 0.65 -17.50
CA LYS A 137 7.39 1.52 -18.67
C LYS A 137 7.51 3.00 -18.30
N GLU A 138 6.64 3.51 -17.42
CA GLU A 138 6.41 4.95 -17.28
C GLU A 138 6.89 5.52 -15.94
N VAL A 139 6.44 4.95 -14.81
CA VAL A 139 6.69 5.51 -13.50
C VAL A 139 6.69 4.46 -12.39
N VAL A 140 7.64 4.56 -11.47
CA VAL A 140 7.66 3.83 -10.21
C VAL A 140 7.55 4.84 -9.07
N ALA A 141 6.53 4.71 -8.23
CA ALA A 141 6.42 5.44 -6.99
C ALA A 141 6.97 4.58 -5.83
N ILE A 142 7.68 5.23 -4.91
CA ILE A 142 8.26 4.58 -3.74
C ILE A 142 7.52 5.09 -2.51
N PHE A 143 6.68 4.23 -1.93
CA PHE A 143 6.03 4.46 -0.65
C PHE A 143 6.83 3.86 0.52
N GLY A 144 7.43 2.69 0.31
CA GLY A 144 8.25 2.01 1.30
C GLY A 144 9.42 2.88 1.77
N VAL A 145 9.67 2.90 3.09
CA VAL A 145 10.81 3.66 3.63
C VAL A 145 12.11 3.05 3.13
N LEU A 146 12.88 3.83 2.37
CA LEU A 146 14.17 3.41 1.84
C LEU A 146 15.15 3.07 2.98
N ARG A 147 15.81 1.93 2.85
CA ARG A 147 16.83 1.47 3.80
C ARG A 147 18.23 1.43 3.19
N GLU A 148 18.29 1.53 1.86
CA GLU A 148 19.51 1.45 1.06
C GLU A 148 19.36 2.35 -0.17
N ASP A 149 20.48 2.75 -0.76
CA ASP A 149 20.49 3.52 -2.00
C ASP A 149 20.01 2.64 -3.17
N VAL A 150 19.14 3.20 -4.00
CA VAL A 150 18.59 2.57 -5.20
C VAL A 150 19.31 3.13 -6.43
N ALA A 151 19.73 2.26 -7.32
CA ALA A 151 20.47 2.65 -8.53
C ALA A 151 19.51 3.10 -9.64
N PHE A 152 19.43 4.41 -9.88
CA PHE A 152 18.77 4.99 -11.04
C PHE A 152 19.87 5.36 -12.07
N GLY A 153 20.15 4.44 -12.99
CA GLY A 153 21.26 4.56 -13.94
C GLY A 153 20.83 5.11 -15.31
N TRP A 154 21.82 5.11 -16.23
CA TRP A 154 21.67 5.61 -17.60
C TRP A 154 20.54 4.95 -18.38
N ASP A 155 20.33 3.66 -18.17
CA ASP A 155 19.27 2.90 -18.84
C ASP A 155 17.86 3.37 -18.45
N HIS A 156 17.62 3.65 -17.17
CA HIS A 156 16.36 4.22 -16.67
C HIS A 156 16.14 5.64 -17.20
N TRP A 157 17.20 6.47 -17.19
CA TRP A 157 17.16 7.83 -17.73
C TRP A 157 16.86 7.84 -19.24
N ARG A 158 17.55 7.02 -20.01
CA ARG A 158 17.35 6.95 -21.49
C ARG A 158 15.92 6.56 -21.85
N ARG A 159 15.30 5.67 -21.06
CA ARG A 159 13.92 5.20 -21.28
C ARG A 159 12.86 6.21 -20.81
N GLY A 160 13.25 7.29 -20.14
CA GLY A 160 12.34 8.28 -19.60
C GLY A 160 11.52 7.76 -18.42
N LEU A 161 12.01 6.72 -17.70
CA LEU A 161 11.37 6.24 -16.49
C LEU A 161 11.35 7.35 -15.44
N LYS A 162 10.19 7.54 -14.81
CA LYS A 162 10.04 8.47 -13.69
C LYS A 162 10.13 7.71 -12.38
N LEU A 163 10.81 8.28 -11.39
CA LEU A 163 10.87 7.77 -10.03
C LEU A 163 10.29 8.82 -9.10
N LEU A 164 9.22 8.46 -8.37
CA LEU A 164 8.54 9.34 -7.43
C LEU A 164 8.85 8.92 -6.00
N GLY A 165 9.38 9.85 -5.22
CA GLY A 165 9.48 9.70 -3.78
C GLY A 165 8.15 9.98 -3.08
N TYR A 166 8.06 9.61 -1.80
CA TYR A 166 6.89 9.86 -0.97
C TYR A 166 6.79 11.36 -0.61
N GLU A 167 5.63 11.96 -0.88
CA GLU A 167 5.27 13.29 -0.37
C GLU A 167 4.61 13.17 1.02
N ARG A 168 4.66 14.26 1.79
CA ARG A 168 4.04 14.30 3.11
C ARG A 168 2.51 14.14 3.02
N HIS A 169 1.96 13.29 3.86
CA HIS A 169 0.51 13.13 3.99
C HIS A 169 -0.18 14.43 4.50
N ASN A 170 -1.44 14.57 4.18
CA ASN A 170 -2.22 15.76 4.50
C ASN A 170 -3.70 15.39 4.71
N ARG A 171 -4.48 16.35 5.19
CA ARG A 171 -5.91 16.18 5.48
C ARG A 171 -6.71 15.76 4.25
N THR A 172 -6.43 16.34 3.09
CA THR A 172 -7.12 16.00 1.84
C THR A 172 -6.95 14.52 1.48
N ALA A 173 -5.75 13.96 1.66
CA ALA A 173 -5.52 12.53 1.44
C ALA A 173 -6.30 11.66 2.45
N ALA A 174 -6.46 12.10 3.70
CA ALA A 174 -7.28 11.41 4.68
C ALA A 174 -8.77 11.41 4.28
N GLU A 175 -9.28 12.55 3.84
CA GLU A 175 -10.67 12.71 3.37
C GLU A 175 -10.93 11.86 2.12
N GLN A 176 -10.01 11.82 1.16
CA GLN A 176 -10.11 10.97 -0.03
C GLN A 176 -10.10 9.48 0.33
N ALA A 177 -9.18 9.04 1.19
CA ALA A 177 -9.15 7.65 1.65
C ALA A 177 -10.43 7.25 2.41
N LEU A 178 -10.95 8.15 3.27
CA LEU A 178 -12.22 7.94 3.97
C LEU A 178 -13.40 7.84 2.98
N GLN A 179 -13.39 8.63 1.92
CA GLN A 179 -14.42 8.55 0.89
C GLN A 179 -14.43 7.20 0.18
N LEU A 180 -13.26 6.63 -0.14
CA LEU A 180 -13.17 5.29 -0.71
C LEU A 180 -13.74 4.21 0.23
N ILE A 181 -13.51 4.35 1.56
CA ILE A 181 -14.10 3.45 2.55
C ILE A 181 -15.63 3.58 2.57
N VAL A 182 -16.15 4.79 2.60
CA VAL A 182 -17.61 5.07 2.60
C VAL A 182 -18.29 4.52 1.34
N GLN A 183 -17.59 4.56 0.20
CA GLN A 183 -18.08 4.03 -1.08
C GLN A 183 -17.92 2.51 -1.21
N GLY A 184 -17.33 1.83 -0.23
CA GLY A 184 -17.05 0.40 -0.28
C GLY A 184 -15.97 0.00 -1.29
N GLN A 185 -15.15 0.95 -1.74
CA GLN A 185 -14.04 0.73 -2.66
C GLN A 185 -12.71 0.42 -1.95
N LEU A 186 -12.65 0.63 -0.64
CA LEU A 186 -11.50 0.33 0.22
C LEU A 186 -11.98 -0.34 1.49
N ASP A 187 -11.60 -1.59 1.69
CA ASP A 187 -11.85 -2.34 2.92
C ASP A 187 -10.54 -2.51 3.71
N LEU A 188 -10.47 -1.91 4.88
CA LEU A 188 -9.31 -2.00 5.77
C LEU A 188 -9.47 -3.08 6.85
N THR A 189 -10.65 -3.71 6.96
CA THR A 189 -10.94 -4.69 8.01
C THR A 189 -10.08 -5.94 7.94
N PRO A 190 -9.76 -6.51 6.75
CA PRO A 190 -8.90 -7.69 6.64
C PRO A 190 -7.44 -7.47 7.04
N LEU A 191 -7.01 -6.19 7.14
CA LEU A 191 -5.64 -5.88 7.57
C LEU A 191 -5.41 -6.20 9.05
N ALA A 192 -6.42 -6.03 9.90
CA ALA A 192 -6.36 -6.31 11.33
C ALA A 192 -6.54 -7.80 11.61
N THR A 193 -5.51 -8.61 11.32
CA THR A 193 -5.56 -10.07 11.51
C THR A 193 -5.69 -10.50 12.97
N HIS A 194 -5.34 -9.63 13.91
CA HIS A 194 -5.42 -9.91 15.35
C HIS A 194 -5.99 -8.71 16.10
N THR A 195 -6.81 -9.00 17.09
CA THR A 195 -7.33 -7.99 18.04
C THR A 195 -7.00 -8.44 19.46
N LEU A 196 -6.28 -7.61 20.20
CA LEU A 196 -5.81 -7.91 21.54
C LEU A 196 -6.18 -6.78 22.52
N PRO A 197 -6.37 -7.07 23.80
CA PRO A 197 -6.40 -6.01 24.82
C PRO A 197 -5.03 -5.30 24.89
N LEU A 198 -5.03 -4.03 25.26
CA LEU A 198 -3.80 -3.24 25.35
C LEU A 198 -2.78 -3.85 26.34
N THR A 199 -3.27 -4.54 27.37
CA THR A 199 -2.43 -5.27 28.34
C THR A 199 -1.57 -6.37 27.72
N ARG A 200 -1.95 -6.89 26.54
CA ARG A 200 -1.18 -7.90 25.76
C ARG A 200 -0.34 -7.28 24.64
N TYR A 201 0.12 -6.04 24.82
CA TYR A 201 0.91 -5.32 23.82
C TYR A 201 2.17 -6.09 23.36
N ALA A 202 2.91 -6.67 24.31
CA ALA A 202 4.14 -7.43 23.99
C ALA A 202 3.86 -8.63 23.06
N GLU A 203 2.75 -9.33 23.25
CA GLU A 203 2.32 -10.42 22.37
C GLU A 203 2.00 -9.92 20.97
N GLY A 204 1.29 -8.80 20.86
CA GLY A 204 1.00 -8.19 19.55
C GLY A 204 2.27 -7.79 18.78
N VAL A 205 3.29 -7.31 19.49
CA VAL A 205 4.60 -7.02 18.90
C VAL A 205 5.26 -8.29 18.39
N GLU A 206 5.19 -9.40 19.14
CA GLU A 206 5.81 -10.67 18.72
C GLU A 206 5.10 -11.28 17.52
N LEU A 207 3.77 -11.21 17.44
CA LEU A 207 2.99 -11.63 16.25
C LEU A 207 3.42 -10.87 14.99
N LEU A 208 3.73 -9.57 15.09
CA LEU A 208 4.23 -8.78 13.97
C LEU A 208 5.67 -9.16 13.60
N ARG A 209 6.55 -9.37 14.59
CA ARG A 209 7.96 -9.76 14.37
C ARG A 209 8.09 -11.13 13.72
N SER A 210 7.29 -12.09 14.18
CA SER A 210 7.22 -13.45 13.63
C SER A 210 6.46 -13.56 12.30
N LYS A 211 5.92 -12.43 11.78
CA LYS A 211 5.13 -12.34 10.54
C LYS A 211 3.83 -13.18 10.58
N GLN A 212 3.34 -13.53 11.75
CA GLN A 212 2.06 -14.20 11.96
C GLN A 212 0.89 -13.23 11.86
N ALA A 213 1.11 -11.94 12.12
CA ALA A 213 0.13 -10.89 11.93
C ALA A 213 0.51 -9.95 10.80
N ILE A 214 -0.50 -9.45 10.07
CA ILE A 214 -0.36 -8.33 9.12
C ILE A 214 -0.44 -7.01 9.89
N LYS A 215 -1.46 -6.86 10.72
CA LYS A 215 -1.64 -5.73 11.64
C LYS A 215 -2.35 -6.21 12.90
N VAL A 216 -1.97 -5.65 14.04
CA VAL A 216 -2.62 -5.94 15.34
C VAL A 216 -3.39 -4.71 15.77
N ARG A 217 -4.67 -4.89 16.11
CA ARG A 217 -5.53 -3.89 16.71
C ARG A 217 -5.56 -4.09 18.22
N PHE A 218 -5.30 -3.04 18.99
CA PHE A 218 -5.41 -3.06 20.43
C PHE A 218 -6.70 -2.40 20.90
N LEU A 219 -7.40 -3.06 21.83
CA LEU A 219 -8.58 -2.53 22.50
C LEU A 219 -8.15 -1.95 23.86
N PRO A 220 -8.21 -0.63 24.05
CA PRO A 220 -7.67 0.00 25.27
C PRO A 220 -8.52 -0.25 26.52
N TRP A 221 -9.76 -0.72 26.33
CA TRP A 221 -10.73 -0.96 27.41
C TRP A 221 -11.08 -2.44 27.63
N ALA A 222 -10.41 -3.37 26.90
CA ALA A 222 -10.61 -4.80 27.05
C ALA A 222 -9.57 -5.43 28.00
#